data_78003d22c10913ec211efc0bf2eaedef
#
_entry.id   78003d22c10913ec211efc0bf2eaedef
#
_cell.length_a   1.000
_cell.length_b   1.000
_cell.length_c   1.000
_cell.angle_alpha   90.00
_cell.angle_beta   90.00
_cell.angle_gamma   90.00
#
_symmetry.space_group_name_H-M   'P 1'
#
loop_
_entity.id
_entity.type
_entity.pdbx_description
1 polymer ?
#
loop_
_entity_poly.entity_id
_entity_poly.type
_entity_poly.pdbx_seq_one_letter_code
_entity_poly.pdbx_strand_id
1 'polypeptide(L)'
;MISRGFTLVEWLVAMLLGLFLLAGVFTVFVMSRSSSEDAFDQSELQENGRLAIRLISQDIKWAGFFGAYTGQSTQVGSSLSLSAGSIVPASSDCLDERSVGSLPSNAGPIRGLWVSRVSTTKGLAGFACILAADRVENSDVISIKRLVGRPHVQDL
;
A
#
# COMPACT_ATOMS: atom_id res chain seq x y z
N MET A 1 -29.42 40.37 61.47
CA MET A 1 -29.28 39.61 60.14
C MET A 1 -29.78 38.21 60.45
N ILE A 2 -30.91 37.79 59.85
CA ILE A 2 -31.49 36.47 60.10
C ILE A 2 -30.85 35.58 59.01
N SER A 3 -29.90 34.72 59.37
CA SER A 3 -29.35 33.70 58.53
C SER A 3 -30.41 32.62 58.29
N ARG A 4 -31.02 32.63 57.14
CA ARG A 4 -31.93 31.55 56.73
C ARG A 4 -31.03 30.33 56.32
N GLY A 5 -31.17 29.25 57.10
CA GLY A 5 -30.51 27.99 56.77
C GLY A 5 -31.11 27.36 55.51
N PHE A 6 -30.28 26.74 54.70
CA PHE A 6 -30.71 25.98 53.52
C PHE A 6 -31.63 24.84 53.93
N THR A 7 -32.72 24.68 53.22
CA THR A 7 -33.62 23.56 53.41
C THR A 7 -33.06 22.28 52.80
N LEU A 8 -33.35 21.12 53.36
CA LEU A 8 -32.90 19.82 52.87
C LEU A 8 -33.38 19.57 51.43
N VAL A 9 -34.57 20.07 51.08
CA VAL A 9 -35.14 19.99 49.74
C VAL A 9 -34.33 20.81 48.73
N GLU A 10 -33.90 22.02 49.11
CA GLU A 10 -33.11 22.90 48.24
C GLU A 10 -31.74 22.26 47.91
N TRP A 11 -31.13 21.58 48.87
CA TRP A 11 -29.90 20.85 48.69
C TRP A 11 -30.09 19.65 47.77
N LEU A 12 -31.19 18.89 47.91
CA LEU A 12 -31.55 17.77 47.03
C LEU A 12 -31.78 18.22 45.57
N VAL A 13 -32.50 19.33 45.38
CA VAL A 13 -32.73 19.87 44.02
C VAL A 13 -31.43 20.36 43.40
N ALA A 14 -30.57 21.03 44.18
CA ALA A 14 -29.27 21.48 43.69
C ALA A 14 -28.38 20.31 43.25
N MET A 15 -28.32 19.20 43.99
CA MET A 15 -27.59 18.01 43.62
C MET A 15 -28.14 17.36 42.35
N LEU A 16 -29.46 17.27 42.22
CA LEU A 16 -30.10 16.68 41.04
C LEU A 16 -29.79 17.48 39.76
N LEU A 17 -29.90 18.82 39.86
CA LEU A 17 -29.53 19.70 38.75
C LEU A 17 -28.03 19.61 38.40
N GLY A 18 -27.17 19.55 39.44
CA GLY A 18 -25.72 19.38 39.26
C GLY A 18 -25.37 18.08 38.54
N LEU A 19 -25.99 16.95 38.89
CA LEU A 19 -25.80 15.68 38.25
C LEU A 19 -26.26 15.71 36.77
N PHE A 20 -27.38 16.39 36.51
CA PHE A 20 -27.90 16.52 35.15
C PHE A 20 -26.94 17.33 34.23
N LEU A 21 -26.39 18.42 34.77
CA LEU A 21 -25.39 19.22 34.05
C LEU A 21 -24.09 18.46 33.83
N LEU A 22 -23.61 17.72 34.82
CA LEU A 22 -22.41 16.90 34.71
C LEU A 22 -22.60 15.80 33.67
N ALA A 23 -23.74 15.14 33.63
CA ALA A 23 -24.05 14.13 32.61
C ALA A 23 -24.02 14.73 31.20
N GLY A 24 -24.57 15.93 31.01
CA GLY A 24 -24.50 16.64 29.73
C GLY A 24 -23.08 16.98 29.30
N VAL A 25 -22.28 17.53 30.19
CA VAL A 25 -20.85 17.85 29.91
C VAL A 25 -20.05 16.60 29.60
N PHE A 26 -20.28 15.51 30.35
CA PHE A 26 -19.60 14.24 30.11
C PHE A 26 -19.93 13.65 28.74
N THR A 27 -21.18 13.72 28.30
CA THR A 27 -21.60 13.27 26.96
C THR A 27 -20.89 14.05 25.87
N VAL A 28 -20.83 15.37 25.95
CA VAL A 28 -20.11 16.22 24.99
C VAL A 28 -18.63 15.91 24.98
N PHE A 29 -18.03 15.67 26.14
CA PHE A 29 -16.62 15.30 26.23
C PHE A 29 -16.31 13.98 25.54
N VAL A 30 -17.12 12.94 25.77
CA VAL A 30 -16.95 11.63 25.12
C VAL A 30 -17.14 11.73 23.60
N MET A 31 -18.16 12.45 23.15
CA MET A 31 -18.37 12.68 21.70
C MET A 31 -17.22 13.45 21.06
N SER A 32 -16.69 14.47 21.72
CA SER A 32 -15.54 15.25 21.22
C SER A 32 -14.30 14.39 21.10
N ARG A 33 -14.07 13.51 22.07
CA ARG A 33 -12.93 12.59 22.04
C ARG A 33 -13.03 11.57 20.91
N SER A 34 -14.20 10.93 20.77
CA SER A 34 -14.44 9.99 19.65
C SER A 34 -14.26 10.67 18.30
N SER A 35 -14.83 11.87 18.11
CA SER A 35 -14.67 12.63 16.87
C SER A 35 -13.21 12.99 16.56
N SER A 36 -12.41 13.25 17.60
CA SER A 36 -10.98 13.52 17.40
C SER A 36 -10.22 12.26 17.00
N GLU A 37 -10.50 11.13 17.62
CA GLU A 37 -9.90 9.84 17.26
C GLU A 37 -10.22 9.47 15.81
N ASP A 38 -11.48 9.57 15.40
CA ASP A 38 -11.89 9.32 14.00
C ASP A 38 -11.19 10.27 13.01
N ALA A 39 -10.98 11.53 13.38
CA ALA A 39 -10.29 12.51 12.54
C ALA A 39 -8.80 12.18 12.39
N PHE A 40 -8.13 11.69 13.44
CA PHE A 40 -6.74 11.25 13.39
C PHE A 40 -6.59 10.01 12.50
N ASP A 41 -7.43 9.00 12.68
CA ASP A 41 -7.41 7.77 11.89
C ASP A 41 -7.63 8.07 10.40
N GLN A 42 -8.57 8.96 10.08
CA GLN A 42 -8.82 9.38 8.71
C GLN A 42 -7.65 10.17 8.12
N SER A 43 -6.98 11.00 8.91
CA SER A 43 -5.79 11.74 8.48
C SER A 43 -4.63 10.79 8.17
N GLU A 44 -4.40 9.80 9.03
CA GLU A 44 -3.35 8.78 8.84
C GLU A 44 -3.60 7.95 7.58
N LEU A 45 -4.84 7.51 7.37
CA LEU A 45 -5.23 6.79 6.15
C LEU A 45 -4.99 7.63 4.88
N GLN A 46 -5.31 8.93 4.91
CA GLN A 46 -5.08 9.82 3.77
C GLN A 46 -3.59 10.04 3.51
N GLU A 47 -2.77 10.20 4.54
CA GLU A 47 -1.33 10.39 4.39
C GLU A 47 -0.68 9.12 3.84
N ASN A 48 -0.99 7.95 4.40
CA ASN A 48 -0.53 6.67 3.92
C ASN A 48 -0.96 6.40 2.47
N GLY A 49 -2.21 6.73 2.13
CA GLY A 49 -2.72 6.62 0.76
C GLY A 49 -1.96 7.53 -0.22
N ARG A 50 -1.70 8.77 0.15
CA ARG A 50 -0.90 9.70 -0.67
C ARG A 50 0.53 9.22 -0.88
N LEU A 51 1.16 8.71 0.19
CA LEU A 51 2.51 8.16 0.10
C LEU A 51 2.55 6.96 -0.84
N ALA A 52 1.63 6.01 -0.67
CA ALA A 52 1.52 4.82 -1.53
C ALA A 52 1.33 5.21 -3.01
N ILE A 53 0.41 6.13 -3.30
CA ILE A 53 0.18 6.62 -4.67
C ILE A 53 1.42 7.28 -5.26
N ARG A 54 2.16 8.06 -4.47
CA ARG A 54 3.41 8.69 -4.93
C ARG A 54 4.47 7.66 -5.27
N LEU A 55 4.68 6.67 -4.40
CA LEU A 55 5.66 5.61 -4.63
C LEU A 55 5.31 4.79 -5.88
N ILE A 56 4.07 4.33 -5.97
CA ILE A 56 3.60 3.56 -7.14
C ILE A 56 3.70 4.39 -8.41
N SER A 57 3.28 5.66 -8.39
CA SER A 57 3.35 6.55 -9.56
C SER A 57 4.79 6.80 -10.00
N GLN A 58 5.71 6.94 -9.05
CA GLN A 58 7.12 7.10 -9.35
C GLN A 58 7.70 5.84 -9.99
N ASP A 59 7.40 4.67 -9.45
CA ASP A 59 7.88 3.41 -9.99
C ASP A 59 7.29 3.11 -11.38
N ILE A 60 6.00 3.40 -11.59
CA ILE A 60 5.38 3.27 -12.91
C ILE A 60 6.07 4.18 -13.94
N LYS A 61 6.40 5.42 -13.57
CA LYS A 61 7.12 6.35 -14.47
C LYS A 61 8.50 5.84 -14.86
N TRP A 62 9.10 5.02 -14.03
CA TRP A 62 10.42 4.44 -14.27
C TRP A 62 10.35 3.03 -14.89
N ALA A 63 9.15 2.54 -15.13
CA ALA A 63 8.95 1.27 -15.80
C ALA A 63 9.59 1.29 -17.20
N GLY A 64 10.42 0.29 -17.48
CA GLY A 64 11.14 0.22 -18.76
C GLY A 64 12.32 1.19 -18.89
N PHE A 65 12.72 1.87 -17.81
CA PHE A 65 13.93 2.69 -17.82
C PHE A 65 15.17 1.80 -17.74
N PHE A 66 15.97 1.83 -18.79
CA PHE A 66 17.20 1.03 -18.92
C PHE A 66 18.48 1.90 -18.88
N GLY A 67 18.51 2.92 -18.03
CA GLY A 67 19.67 3.78 -17.82
C GLY A 67 19.94 4.68 -19.03
N ALA A 68 21.22 4.77 -19.42
CA ALA A 68 21.66 5.60 -20.56
C ALA A 68 21.37 4.96 -21.94
N TYR A 69 20.70 3.81 -21.99
CA TYR A 69 20.37 3.17 -23.25
C TYR A 69 19.24 3.91 -23.96
N THR A 70 19.59 4.52 -25.08
CA THR A 70 18.67 5.31 -25.93
C THR A 70 18.39 4.66 -27.28
N GLY A 71 18.80 3.40 -27.45
CA GLY A 71 18.64 2.65 -28.69
C GLY A 71 17.22 2.11 -28.91
N GLN A 72 17.10 1.20 -29.87
CA GLN A 72 15.85 0.48 -30.11
C GLN A 72 15.45 -0.33 -28.87
N SER A 73 14.17 -0.76 -28.81
CA SER A 73 13.67 -1.57 -27.71
C SER A 73 14.63 -2.72 -27.40
N THR A 74 14.97 -2.86 -26.10
CA THR A 74 15.88 -3.91 -25.64
C THR A 74 15.29 -5.27 -25.93
N GLN A 75 15.98 -6.06 -26.76
CA GLN A 75 15.56 -7.39 -27.15
C GLN A 75 16.57 -8.43 -26.67
N VAL A 76 16.06 -9.49 -26.05
CA VAL A 76 16.88 -10.64 -25.69
C VAL A 76 17.38 -11.35 -26.96
N GLY A 77 18.65 -11.70 -26.99
CA GLY A 77 19.28 -12.36 -28.13
C GLY A 77 19.79 -11.42 -29.23
N SER A 78 19.47 -10.13 -29.17
CA SER A 78 19.96 -9.12 -30.13
C SER A 78 20.76 -8.03 -29.38
N SER A 79 20.13 -7.25 -28.53
CA SER A 79 20.77 -6.15 -27.81
C SER A 79 21.12 -6.50 -26.36
N LEU A 80 20.64 -7.64 -25.88
CA LEU A 80 20.89 -8.12 -24.51
C LEU A 80 21.25 -9.60 -24.53
N SER A 81 22.42 -9.96 -24.01
CA SER A 81 22.80 -11.35 -23.74
C SER A 81 22.56 -11.65 -22.26
N LEU A 82 21.85 -12.73 -21.99
CA LEU A 82 21.60 -13.21 -20.62
C LEU A 82 22.52 -14.40 -20.33
N SER A 83 22.99 -14.49 -19.10
CA SER A 83 23.72 -15.67 -18.64
C SER A 83 22.86 -16.93 -18.80
N ALA A 84 23.46 -18.03 -19.22
CA ALA A 84 22.75 -19.31 -19.36
C ALA A 84 22.14 -19.69 -17.99
N GLY A 85 20.84 -19.97 -17.96
CA GLY A 85 20.09 -20.30 -16.74
C GLY A 85 19.24 -19.15 -16.17
N SER A 86 19.36 -17.95 -16.70
CA SER A 86 18.61 -16.76 -16.23
C SER A 86 17.29 -16.53 -16.97
N ILE A 87 16.92 -17.40 -17.91
CA ILE A 87 15.72 -17.20 -18.73
C ILE A 87 14.55 -17.93 -18.10
N VAL A 88 13.56 -17.16 -17.68
CA VAL A 88 12.27 -17.68 -17.22
C VAL A 88 11.28 -17.67 -18.37
N PRO A 89 10.37 -18.66 -18.43
CA PRO A 89 9.31 -18.67 -19.43
C PRO A 89 8.54 -17.34 -19.44
N ALA A 90 8.19 -16.86 -20.61
CA ALA A 90 7.45 -15.60 -20.80
C ALA A 90 6.09 -15.55 -20.09
N SER A 91 5.64 -16.65 -19.53
CA SER A 91 4.40 -16.79 -18.77
C SER A 91 4.51 -16.41 -17.28
N SER A 92 5.74 -16.20 -16.78
CA SER A 92 5.94 -15.87 -15.35
C SER A 92 6.68 -14.55 -15.20
N ASP A 93 6.14 -13.68 -14.38
CA ASP A 93 6.76 -12.40 -14.01
C ASP A 93 7.35 -12.40 -12.59
N CYS A 94 7.57 -13.58 -12.05
CA CYS A 94 8.22 -13.76 -10.77
C CYS A 94 9.73 -13.59 -10.89
N LEU A 95 10.30 -12.82 -9.97
CA LEU A 95 11.73 -12.74 -9.75
C LEU A 95 12.08 -13.70 -8.62
N ASP A 96 12.75 -14.80 -8.94
CA ASP A 96 13.62 -15.47 -8.00
C ASP A 96 15.08 -15.12 -8.36
N GLU A 97 16.03 -15.65 -7.63
CA GLU A 97 17.46 -15.40 -7.87
C GLU A 97 17.94 -15.77 -9.29
N ARG A 98 17.12 -16.43 -10.08
CA ARG A 98 17.42 -16.96 -11.42
C ARG A 98 16.50 -16.44 -12.51
N SER A 99 15.45 -15.70 -12.17
CA SER A 99 14.41 -15.33 -13.08
C SER A 99 14.25 -13.83 -13.23
N VAL A 100 14.34 -13.36 -14.44
CA VAL A 100 14.08 -11.97 -14.82
C VAL A 100 12.69 -11.90 -15.46
N GLY A 101 11.68 -12.23 -14.70
CA GLY A 101 10.28 -12.48 -15.03
C GLY A 101 9.65 -11.86 -16.27
N SER A 102 10.03 -10.68 -16.71
CA SER A 102 9.47 -10.03 -17.91
C SER A 102 10.19 -10.35 -19.20
N LEU A 103 11.14 -11.28 -19.18
CA LEU A 103 11.89 -11.64 -20.37
C LEU A 103 11.14 -12.71 -21.17
N PRO A 104 10.97 -12.52 -22.49
CA PRO A 104 10.42 -13.56 -23.34
C PRO A 104 11.36 -14.75 -23.42
N SER A 105 10.83 -15.98 -23.53
CA SER A 105 11.60 -17.21 -23.72
C SER A 105 12.38 -17.23 -25.02
N ASN A 106 11.96 -16.43 -25.99
CA ASN A 106 12.60 -16.24 -27.29
C ASN A 106 13.01 -14.78 -27.45
N ALA A 107 13.81 -14.49 -28.49
CA ALA A 107 14.16 -13.12 -28.84
C ALA A 107 12.91 -12.24 -28.94
N GLY A 108 12.81 -11.25 -28.09
CA GLY A 108 11.67 -10.35 -28.01
C GLY A 108 11.90 -9.17 -27.05
N PRO A 109 11.04 -8.17 -27.08
CA PRO A 109 11.19 -7.00 -26.25
C PRO A 109 10.97 -7.32 -24.77
N ILE A 110 11.79 -6.70 -23.91
CA ILE A 110 11.61 -6.77 -22.47
C ILE A 110 10.38 -5.95 -22.09
N ARG A 111 9.52 -6.53 -21.27
CA ARG A 111 8.36 -5.84 -20.74
C ARG A 111 8.72 -5.10 -19.46
N GLY A 112 8.70 -3.77 -19.51
CA GLY A 112 8.94 -2.92 -18.34
C GLY A 112 7.78 -2.90 -17.34
N LEU A 113 6.57 -3.23 -17.82
CA LEU A 113 5.35 -3.26 -17.02
C LEU A 113 4.52 -4.49 -17.36
N TRP A 114 4.06 -5.18 -16.35
CA TRP A 114 3.07 -6.24 -16.47
C TRP A 114 2.00 -6.09 -15.40
N VAL A 115 0.75 -6.26 -15.79
CA VAL A 115 -0.41 -6.16 -14.90
C VAL A 115 -1.24 -7.42 -15.03
N SER A 116 -1.71 -7.95 -13.90
CA SER A 116 -2.65 -9.07 -13.87
C SER A 116 -3.63 -8.90 -12.72
N ARG A 117 -4.84 -9.42 -12.90
CA ARG A 117 -5.87 -9.39 -11.88
C ARG A 117 -5.99 -10.74 -11.18
N VAL A 118 -6.11 -10.72 -9.86
CA VAL A 118 -6.42 -11.91 -9.07
C VAL A 118 -7.89 -12.27 -9.28
N SER A 119 -8.16 -13.51 -9.70
CA SER A 119 -9.53 -13.99 -9.89
C SER A 119 -10.23 -14.23 -8.55
N THR A 120 -11.55 -14.44 -8.59
CA THR A 120 -12.37 -14.81 -7.42
C THR A 120 -11.95 -16.12 -6.75
N THR A 121 -11.24 -16.98 -7.48
CA THR A 121 -10.65 -18.24 -6.96
C THR A 121 -9.19 -18.07 -6.54
N LYS A 122 -8.72 -16.84 -6.31
CA LYS A 122 -7.32 -16.51 -6.02
C LYS A 122 -6.32 -16.95 -7.08
N GLY A 123 -6.78 -17.26 -8.28
CA GLY A 123 -5.93 -17.54 -9.43
C GLY A 123 -5.24 -16.26 -9.91
N LEU A 124 -3.97 -16.35 -10.25
CA LEU A 124 -3.17 -15.23 -10.74
C LEU A 124 -2.24 -15.72 -11.86
N ALA A 125 -2.52 -15.26 -13.06
CA ALA A 125 -1.69 -15.59 -14.23
C ALA A 125 -0.39 -14.77 -14.23
N GLY A 126 0.72 -15.41 -14.51
CA GLY A 126 2.01 -14.74 -14.68
C GLY A 126 2.78 -14.44 -13.38
N PHE A 127 2.26 -14.80 -12.21
CA PHE A 127 2.90 -14.52 -10.90
C PHE A 127 2.86 -15.76 -10.01
N ALA A 128 3.59 -16.80 -10.38
CA ALA A 128 3.62 -18.06 -9.62
C ALA A 128 4.28 -17.93 -8.24
N CYS A 129 5.12 -16.90 -8.05
CA CYS A 129 5.81 -16.62 -6.78
C CYS A 129 4.92 -16.05 -5.68
N ILE A 130 3.75 -15.51 -6.03
CA ILE A 130 2.82 -15.00 -5.01
C ILE A 130 1.92 -16.16 -4.59
N LEU A 131 2.03 -16.56 -3.33
CA LEU A 131 1.23 -17.66 -2.80
C LEU A 131 -0.26 -17.32 -2.79
N ALA A 132 -1.12 -18.32 -2.99
CA ALA A 132 -2.57 -18.09 -2.99
C ALA A 132 -3.10 -17.54 -1.65
N ALA A 133 -2.40 -17.82 -0.53
CA ALA A 133 -2.73 -17.28 0.77
C ALA A 133 -2.55 -15.77 0.85
N ASP A 134 -1.56 -15.23 0.14
CA ASP A 134 -1.20 -13.80 0.17
C ASP A 134 -1.99 -12.97 -0.86
N ARG A 135 -2.85 -13.61 -1.65
CA ARG A 135 -3.63 -12.95 -2.69
C ARG A 135 -4.97 -12.48 -2.15
N VAL A 136 -5.31 -11.26 -2.47
CA VAL A 136 -6.67 -10.71 -2.23
C VAL A 136 -7.48 -10.87 -3.50
N GLU A 137 -8.67 -11.43 -3.39
CA GLU A 137 -9.58 -11.63 -4.53
C GLU A 137 -9.96 -10.29 -5.18
N ASN A 138 -10.04 -10.27 -6.50
CA ASN A 138 -10.35 -9.08 -7.29
C ASN A 138 -9.37 -7.90 -7.14
N SER A 139 -8.19 -8.12 -6.55
CA SER A 139 -7.10 -7.14 -6.53
C SER A 139 -6.28 -7.19 -7.82
N ASP A 140 -5.57 -6.11 -8.10
CA ASP A 140 -4.66 -6.05 -9.23
C ASP A 140 -3.21 -6.17 -8.73
N VAL A 141 -2.39 -6.91 -9.49
CA VAL A 141 -0.95 -7.06 -9.24
C VAL A 141 -0.20 -6.39 -10.38
N ILE A 142 0.75 -5.55 -10.03
CA ILE A 142 1.58 -4.81 -10.98
C ILE A 142 3.03 -5.22 -10.76
N SER A 143 3.70 -5.64 -11.83
CA SER A 143 5.14 -5.90 -11.84
C SER A 143 5.84 -4.83 -12.66
N ILE A 144 6.86 -4.21 -12.08
CA ILE A 144 7.61 -3.12 -12.68
C ILE A 144 9.08 -3.53 -12.79
N LYS A 145 9.63 -3.44 -13.99
CA LYS A 145 11.05 -3.74 -14.27
C LYS A 145 11.76 -2.47 -14.68
N ARG A 146 12.90 -2.21 -14.01
CA ARG A 146 13.77 -1.07 -14.30
C ARG A 146 15.21 -1.42 -13.96
N LEU A 147 16.17 -0.75 -14.55
CA LEU A 147 17.55 -0.79 -14.08
C LEU A 147 17.71 0.13 -12.87
N VAL A 148 18.41 -0.36 -11.86
CA VAL A 148 18.83 0.44 -10.73
C VAL A 148 20.24 0.94 -11.05
N GLY A 149 20.45 2.25 -10.99
CA GLY A 149 21.73 2.90 -11.36
C GLY A 149 22.93 2.61 -10.42
N ARG A 150 22.74 1.76 -9.42
CA ARG A 150 23.84 1.26 -8.58
C ARG A 150 24.08 -0.20 -8.89
N PRO A 151 25.31 -0.59 -9.24
CA PRO A 151 25.64 -2.02 -9.34
C PRO A 151 25.36 -2.65 -7.98
N HIS A 152 24.60 -3.74 -7.99
CA HIS A 152 24.50 -4.60 -6.81
C HIS A 152 25.88 -5.22 -6.63
N VAL A 153 26.61 -4.76 -5.62
CA VAL A 153 27.82 -5.42 -5.17
C VAL A 153 27.34 -6.70 -4.51
N GLN A 154 27.40 -7.80 -5.26
CA GLN A 154 27.36 -9.12 -4.63
C GLN A 154 28.63 -9.20 -3.80
N ASP A 155 28.51 -9.29 -2.51
CA ASP A 155 29.59 -9.65 -1.63
C ASP A 155 30.13 -11.02 -2.07
N LEU A 156 31.34 -10.99 -2.62
CA LEU A 156 32.11 -12.16 -3.01
C LEU A 156 32.63 -12.87 -1.74
#